data_edf56a6bbe144807b810cab8197aabfb
#
_entry.id   edf56a6bbe144807b810cab8197aabfb
#
_cell.length_a   1.000
_cell.length_b   1.000
_cell.length_c   1.000
_cell.angle_alpha   90.00
_cell.angle_beta   90.00
_cell.angle_gamma   90.00
#
_symmetry.space_group_name_H-M   'P 1'
#
loop_
_entity.id
_entity.type
_entity.pdbx_description
1 polymer ?
#
loop_
_entity_poly.entity_id
_entity_poly.type
_entity_poly.pdbx_seq_one_letter_code
_entity_poly.pdbx_strand_id
1 'polypeptide(L)'
;WKNATVPGCNFLDLMNNGDIPNPFISTYEKEVGFVGEKDWEYKKIFEISEAELDCDDVLLNCKMLDTICDVYVNSRLLFVGENCFVAYSKSVKSFLNLGENEIRIVFKSPVNYVRDKYKKCPTPMNSNGQNGIVHTRKPQSHFGWDWGPVLPLSGITKDIELQFVNNAKIDYLGITQRLENGKAFVSVKADVTSFGNYECEIGITSPSGEVMTSCGECAEFVIDNPELWWTYELSGSKNQPLYTVSA
;
A
#
# COMPACT_ATOMS: atom_id res chain seq x y z
N TRP A 1 -0.90 3.01 26.36
CA TRP A 1 -0.49 3.53 25.06
C TRP A 1 0.98 3.95 25.13
N LYS A 2 1.72 3.71 24.02
CA LYS A 2 3.12 4.07 23.86
C LYS A 2 3.31 4.76 22.50
N ASN A 3 4.43 5.45 22.34
CA ASN A 3 4.74 6.10 21.07
C ASN A 3 4.97 5.04 19.98
N ALA A 4 4.45 5.31 18.80
CA ALA A 4 4.65 4.51 17.61
C ALA A 4 5.09 5.40 16.44
N THR A 5 5.84 4.84 15.52
CA THR A 5 6.28 5.52 14.29
C THR A 5 5.57 4.90 13.09
N VAL A 6 4.99 5.75 12.26
CA VAL A 6 4.34 5.35 11.00
C VAL A 6 5.01 6.10 9.84
N PRO A 7 5.50 5.39 8.81
CA PRO A 7 5.54 3.94 8.64
C PRO A 7 6.43 3.20 9.65
N GLY A 8 5.96 2.01 10.09
CA GLY A 8 6.68 1.21 11.06
C GLY A 8 5.97 -0.10 11.41
N CYS A 9 6.43 -0.74 12.47
CA CYS A 9 5.82 -1.97 12.98
C CYS A 9 6.00 -2.10 14.49
N ASN A 10 5.20 -2.97 15.09
CA ASN A 10 5.17 -3.23 16.53
C ASN A 10 6.53 -3.62 17.13
N PHE A 11 7.37 -4.40 16.43
CA PHE A 11 8.71 -4.74 16.92
C PHE A 11 9.62 -3.51 17.03
N LEU A 12 9.62 -2.64 16.00
CA LEU A 12 10.41 -1.40 16.02
C LEU A 12 9.92 -0.45 17.11
N ASP A 13 8.60 -0.31 17.24
CA ASP A 13 8.02 0.58 18.26
C ASP A 13 8.35 0.10 19.67
N LEU A 14 8.23 -1.21 19.96
CA LEU A 14 8.58 -1.78 21.26
C LEU A 14 10.07 -1.65 21.55
N MET A 15 10.94 -1.84 20.57
CA MET A 15 12.37 -1.67 20.68
C MET A 15 12.74 -0.22 21.00
N ASN A 16 12.14 0.73 20.27
CA ASN A 16 12.37 2.16 20.47
C ASN A 16 11.87 2.66 21.84
N ASN A 17 10.82 2.04 22.37
CA ASN A 17 10.32 2.32 23.73
C ASN A 17 11.09 1.58 24.83
N GLY A 18 12.07 0.73 24.48
CA GLY A 18 12.86 -0.04 25.44
C GLY A 18 12.13 -1.23 26.07
N ASP A 19 11.02 -1.68 25.47
CA ASP A 19 10.19 -2.78 26.00
C ASP A 19 10.72 -4.16 25.63
N ILE A 20 11.47 -4.25 24.53
CA ILE A 20 12.11 -5.47 24.07
C ILE A 20 13.56 -5.20 23.67
N PRO A 21 14.45 -6.21 23.80
CA PRO A 21 15.79 -6.13 23.27
C PRO A 21 15.80 -6.19 21.75
N ASN A 22 16.93 -5.84 21.13
CA ASN A 22 17.10 -5.99 19.69
C ASN A 22 17.08 -7.48 19.29
N PRO A 23 16.08 -7.94 18.53
CA PRO A 23 15.92 -9.36 18.19
C PRO A 23 17.03 -9.93 17.32
N PHE A 24 17.84 -9.08 16.69
CA PHE A 24 18.96 -9.52 15.84
C PHE A 24 20.24 -9.78 16.62
N ILE A 25 20.22 -9.66 17.95
CA ILE A 25 21.39 -9.89 18.82
C ILE A 25 21.19 -11.20 19.59
N SER A 26 22.20 -12.10 19.51
CA SER A 26 22.22 -13.35 20.27
C SER A 26 20.95 -14.20 20.09
N THR A 27 20.31 -14.57 21.19
CA THR A 27 19.09 -15.40 21.23
C THR A 27 17.82 -14.60 21.49
N TYR A 28 17.90 -13.27 21.44
CA TYR A 28 16.76 -12.37 21.78
C TYR A 28 15.54 -12.55 20.87
N GLU A 29 15.73 -13.03 19.65
CA GLU A 29 14.62 -13.45 18.79
C GLU A 29 13.60 -14.35 19.53
N LYS A 30 14.10 -15.32 20.33
CA LYS A 30 13.24 -16.24 21.10
C LYS A 30 12.51 -15.53 22.25
N GLU A 31 13.14 -14.54 22.84
CA GLU A 31 12.56 -13.78 23.96
C GLU A 31 11.43 -12.86 23.50
N VAL A 32 11.51 -12.33 22.28
CA VAL A 32 10.52 -11.40 21.72
C VAL A 32 9.40 -12.10 20.92
N GLY A 33 9.41 -13.41 20.82
CA GLY A 33 8.42 -14.18 20.05
C GLY A 33 6.96 -13.89 20.43
N PHE A 34 6.72 -13.52 21.71
CA PHE A 34 5.40 -13.16 22.23
C PHE A 34 4.76 -11.97 21.48
N VAL A 35 5.55 -11.12 20.85
CA VAL A 35 5.05 -9.95 20.09
C VAL A 35 4.15 -10.38 18.93
N GLY A 36 4.53 -11.44 18.21
CA GLY A 36 3.70 -12.01 17.14
C GLY A 36 2.45 -12.76 17.63
N GLU A 37 2.38 -13.10 18.92
CA GLU A 37 1.26 -13.84 19.50
C GLU A 37 0.17 -12.96 20.11
N LYS A 38 0.32 -11.64 20.05
CA LYS A 38 -0.63 -10.66 20.60
C LYS A 38 -1.29 -9.83 19.52
N ASP A 39 -2.51 -9.39 19.80
CA ASP A 39 -3.16 -8.33 19.03
C ASP A 39 -2.54 -6.99 19.41
N TRP A 40 -2.46 -6.07 18.44
CA TRP A 40 -1.88 -4.74 18.62
C TRP A 40 -2.81 -3.66 18.09
N GLU A 41 -2.84 -2.52 18.79
CA GLU A 41 -3.65 -1.39 18.38
C GLU A 41 -2.76 -0.17 18.09
N TYR A 42 -3.03 0.50 16.98
CA TYR A 42 -2.53 1.83 16.67
C TYR A 42 -3.69 2.82 16.73
N LYS A 43 -3.42 3.97 17.33
CA LYS A 43 -4.42 5.02 17.52
C LYS A 43 -3.80 6.38 17.25
N LYS A 44 -4.53 7.25 16.57
CA LYS A 44 -4.17 8.67 16.39
C LYS A 44 -5.40 9.54 16.51
N ILE A 45 -5.27 10.63 17.27
CA ILE A 45 -6.22 11.74 17.28
C ILE A 45 -5.74 12.76 16.26
N PHE A 46 -6.67 13.32 15.49
CA PHE A 46 -6.42 14.37 14.52
C PHE A 46 -7.63 15.30 14.43
N GLU A 47 -7.42 16.50 13.90
CA GLU A 47 -8.48 17.50 13.73
C GLU A 47 -8.83 17.67 12.26
N ILE A 48 -10.09 17.97 11.99
CA ILE A 48 -10.64 18.28 10.67
C ILE A 48 -11.31 19.65 10.76
N SER A 49 -10.91 20.55 9.88
CA SER A 49 -11.49 21.89 9.74
C SER A 49 -12.76 21.87 8.88
N GLU A 50 -13.55 22.94 8.97
CA GLU A 50 -14.73 23.13 8.13
C GLU A 50 -14.36 23.15 6.64
N ALA A 51 -13.26 23.82 6.28
CA ALA A 51 -12.79 23.89 4.90
C ALA A 51 -12.37 22.52 4.33
N GLU A 52 -11.85 21.61 5.17
CA GLU A 52 -11.52 20.25 4.76
C GLU A 52 -12.76 19.36 4.59
N LEU A 53 -13.84 19.61 5.36
CA LEU A 53 -15.10 18.90 5.17
C LEU A 53 -15.93 19.45 4.01
N ASP A 54 -15.66 20.67 3.54
CA ASP A 54 -16.32 21.27 2.38
C ASP A 54 -15.75 20.78 1.05
N CYS A 55 -15.50 19.48 0.96
CA CYS A 55 -15.09 18.78 -0.26
C CYS A 55 -16.16 17.76 -0.66
N ASP A 56 -16.08 17.19 -1.86
CA ASP A 56 -17.07 16.19 -2.31
C ASP A 56 -16.92 14.87 -1.56
N ASP A 57 -15.68 14.40 -1.38
CA ASP A 57 -15.38 13.18 -0.59
C ASP A 57 -14.05 13.32 0.15
N VAL A 58 -13.88 12.50 1.19
CA VAL A 58 -12.61 12.28 1.90
C VAL A 58 -12.31 10.81 1.86
N LEU A 59 -11.14 10.47 1.34
CA LEU A 59 -10.67 9.08 1.28
C LEU A 59 -9.60 8.84 2.34
N LEU A 60 -9.74 7.76 3.10
CA LEU A 60 -8.66 7.21 3.89
C LEU A 60 -7.87 6.24 3.03
N ASN A 61 -6.63 6.61 2.71
CA ASN A 61 -5.70 5.80 1.94
C ASN A 61 -4.70 5.14 2.86
N CYS A 62 -4.73 3.80 2.95
CA CYS A 62 -3.76 2.99 3.67
C CYS A 62 -2.93 2.23 2.64
N LYS A 63 -1.69 2.65 2.40
CA LYS A 63 -0.84 2.06 1.35
C LYS A 63 -0.40 0.64 1.66
N MET A 64 -0.25 0.30 2.95
CA MET A 64 0.06 -1.07 3.39
C MET A 64 -0.25 -1.26 4.87
N LEU A 65 -1.19 -2.16 5.17
CA LEU A 65 -1.51 -2.62 6.52
C LEU A 65 -1.07 -4.09 6.66
N ASP A 66 -0.22 -4.40 7.60
CA ASP A 66 0.34 -5.74 7.77
C ASP A 66 -0.12 -6.38 9.08
N THR A 67 -1.16 -7.21 9.03
CA THR A 67 -1.93 -7.70 7.89
C THR A 67 -3.42 -7.73 8.18
N ILE A 68 -3.86 -8.64 9.10
CA ILE A 68 -5.27 -8.82 9.45
C ILE A 68 -5.65 -7.74 10.44
N CYS A 69 -6.50 -6.84 10.05
CA CYS A 69 -6.86 -5.71 10.91
C CYS A 69 -8.29 -5.22 10.72
N ASP A 70 -8.83 -4.63 11.79
CA ASP A 70 -10.06 -3.88 11.79
C ASP A 70 -9.70 -2.38 11.85
N VAL A 71 -10.19 -1.57 10.91
CA VAL A 71 -9.95 -0.12 10.83
C VAL A 71 -11.21 0.62 11.26
N TYR A 72 -11.07 1.45 12.29
CA TYR A 72 -12.15 2.25 12.86
C TYR A 72 -11.87 3.74 12.71
N VAL A 73 -12.90 4.51 12.46
CA VAL A 73 -12.91 5.98 12.56
C VAL A 73 -14.05 6.37 13.49
N ASN A 74 -13.74 7.16 14.51
CA ASN A 74 -14.70 7.60 15.52
C ASN A 74 -15.51 6.42 16.09
N SER A 75 -14.81 5.34 16.47
CA SER A 75 -15.36 4.09 17.00
C SER A 75 -16.28 3.29 16.05
N ARG A 76 -16.47 3.72 14.81
CA ARG A 76 -17.25 3.02 13.79
C ARG A 76 -16.31 2.23 12.88
N LEU A 77 -16.61 0.94 12.65
CA LEU A 77 -15.84 0.09 11.74
C LEU A 77 -15.96 0.63 10.30
N LEU A 78 -14.83 0.99 9.71
CA LEU A 78 -14.75 1.44 8.32
C LEU A 78 -14.54 0.27 7.36
N PHE A 79 -13.55 -0.58 7.63
CA PHE A 79 -13.28 -1.79 6.84
C PHE A 79 -12.41 -2.78 7.61
N VAL A 80 -12.34 -4.01 7.07
CA VAL A 80 -11.42 -5.07 7.52
C VAL A 80 -10.32 -5.25 6.47
N GLY A 81 -9.06 -5.21 6.90
CA GLY A 81 -7.88 -5.51 6.09
C GLY A 81 -7.46 -6.97 6.25
N GLU A 82 -7.18 -7.66 5.14
CA GLU A 82 -6.76 -9.07 5.13
C GLU A 82 -5.55 -9.35 4.22
N ASN A 83 -5.03 -8.32 3.56
CA ASN A 83 -3.97 -8.46 2.56
C ASN A 83 -3.01 -7.27 2.62
N CYS A 84 -1.74 -7.51 2.99
CA CYS A 84 -0.76 -6.43 3.07
C CYS A 84 -0.21 -5.99 1.69
N PHE A 85 -0.46 -6.76 0.62
CA PHE A 85 0.06 -6.45 -0.72
C PHE A 85 -0.87 -5.55 -1.54
N VAL A 86 -2.00 -5.14 -0.98
CA VAL A 86 -2.93 -4.20 -1.62
C VAL A 86 -3.09 -2.94 -0.77
N ALA A 87 -3.24 -1.82 -1.44
CA ALA A 87 -3.65 -0.58 -0.79
C ALA A 87 -5.17 -0.57 -0.57
N TYR A 88 -5.59 0.02 0.54
CA TYR A 88 -7.00 0.24 0.84
C TYR A 88 -7.29 1.73 0.70
N SER A 89 -8.25 2.08 -0.15
CA SER A 89 -8.81 3.44 -0.28
C SER A 89 -10.30 3.37 0.03
N LYS A 90 -10.76 4.09 1.04
CA LYS A 90 -12.17 4.04 1.49
C LYS A 90 -12.69 5.43 1.76
N SER A 91 -13.88 5.73 1.24
CA SER A 91 -14.60 6.95 1.61
C SER A 91 -14.86 6.97 3.12
N VAL A 92 -14.44 8.04 3.77
CA VAL A 92 -14.51 8.22 5.21
C VAL A 92 -15.27 9.50 5.60
N LYS A 93 -15.63 10.35 4.66
CA LYS A 93 -16.28 11.63 4.91
C LYS A 93 -17.46 11.54 5.89
N SER A 94 -18.34 10.55 5.71
CA SER A 94 -19.51 10.34 6.59
C SER A 94 -19.16 9.83 8.01
N PHE A 95 -17.89 9.50 8.27
CA PHE A 95 -17.39 9.09 9.57
C PHE A 95 -16.74 10.23 10.34
N LEU A 96 -16.39 11.34 9.65
CA LEU A 96 -15.67 12.46 10.22
C LEU A 96 -16.63 13.46 10.90
N ASN A 97 -16.13 14.08 11.97
CA ASN A 97 -16.73 15.20 12.65
C ASN A 97 -15.89 16.46 12.38
N LEU A 98 -16.51 17.64 12.48
CA LEU A 98 -15.76 18.89 12.59
C LEU A 98 -14.98 18.89 13.92
N GLY A 99 -13.70 19.26 13.89
CA GLY A 99 -12.80 19.22 15.02
C GLY A 99 -12.17 17.85 15.23
N GLU A 100 -12.15 17.37 16.49
CA GLU A 100 -11.43 16.16 16.87
C GLU A 100 -12.03 14.88 16.29
N ASN A 101 -11.15 14.04 15.77
CA ASN A 101 -11.45 12.72 15.24
C ASN A 101 -10.41 11.70 15.70
N GLU A 102 -10.80 10.44 15.76
CA GLU A 102 -9.93 9.31 16.11
C GLU A 102 -9.87 8.30 14.95
N ILE A 103 -8.66 7.89 14.57
CA ILE A 103 -8.45 6.66 13.83
C ILE A 103 -7.85 5.61 14.75
N ARG A 104 -8.38 4.38 14.69
CA ARG A 104 -7.90 3.22 15.44
C ARG A 104 -7.82 2.00 14.55
N ILE A 105 -6.67 1.34 14.53
CA ILE A 105 -6.43 0.14 13.75
C ILE A 105 -6.03 -0.98 14.70
N VAL A 106 -6.80 -2.07 14.69
CA VAL A 106 -6.61 -3.24 15.55
C VAL A 106 -6.06 -4.38 14.71
N PHE A 107 -4.78 -4.67 14.84
CA PHE A 107 -4.13 -5.79 14.18
C PHE A 107 -4.31 -7.06 15.01
N LYS A 108 -4.78 -8.12 14.37
CA LYS A 108 -4.85 -9.46 14.97
C LYS A 108 -3.49 -10.12 14.97
N SER A 109 -3.21 -10.92 15.99
CA SER A 109 -2.00 -11.73 16.07
C SER A 109 -1.81 -12.56 14.79
N PRO A 110 -0.75 -12.35 14.03
CA PRO A 110 -0.49 -13.15 12.84
C PRO A 110 -0.25 -14.63 13.17
N VAL A 111 0.37 -14.92 14.32
CA VAL A 111 0.66 -16.28 14.79
C VAL A 111 -0.62 -17.03 15.15
N ASN A 112 -1.49 -16.41 15.93
CA ASN A 112 -2.77 -17.04 16.33
C ASN A 112 -3.70 -17.19 15.13
N TYR A 113 -3.75 -16.18 14.24
CA TYR A 113 -4.56 -16.24 13.04
C TYR A 113 -4.23 -17.45 12.15
N VAL A 114 -2.93 -17.62 11.80
CA VAL A 114 -2.54 -18.74 10.94
C VAL A 114 -2.68 -20.08 11.63
N ARG A 115 -2.44 -20.16 12.95
CA ARG A 115 -2.63 -21.34 13.77
C ARG A 115 -4.10 -21.81 13.75
N ASP A 116 -5.04 -20.90 13.91
CA ASP A 116 -6.48 -21.22 13.93
C ASP A 116 -7.01 -21.55 12.53
N LYS A 117 -6.51 -20.91 11.48
CA LYS A 117 -6.82 -21.29 10.10
C LYS A 117 -6.29 -22.69 9.78
N TYR A 118 -5.07 -23.00 10.17
CA TYR A 118 -4.48 -24.33 9.97
C TYR A 118 -5.24 -25.46 10.67
N LYS A 119 -5.71 -25.23 11.90
CA LYS A 119 -6.57 -26.21 12.59
C LYS A 119 -7.84 -26.55 11.81
N LYS A 120 -8.42 -25.54 11.13
CA LYS A 120 -9.66 -25.71 10.34
C LYS A 120 -9.40 -26.33 8.97
N CYS A 121 -8.27 -25.97 8.35
CA CYS A 121 -7.87 -26.41 7.04
C CYS A 121 -6.35 -26.65 7.00
N PRO A 122 -5.89 -27.83 7.39
CA PRO A 122 -4.46 -28.19 7.32
C PRO A 122 -3.96 -28.15 5.88
N THR A 123 -2.79 -27.55 5.67
CA THR A 123 -2.14 -27.41 4.36
C THR A 123 -0.71 -27.96 4.44
N PRO A 124 -0.18 -28.52 3.35
CA PRO A 124 1.23 -28.86 3.30
C PRO A 124 2.09 -27.63 3.59
N MET A 125 3.17 -27.80 4.31
CA MET A 125 4.15 -26.77 4.57
C MET A 125 5.45 -27.14 3.85
N ASN A 126 6.04 -26.17 3.20
CA ASN A 126 7.28 -26.32 2.44
C ASN A 126 8.36 -25.32 2.87
N SER A 127 8.22 -24.74 4.05
CA SER A 127 9.15 -23.74 4.58
C SER A 127 9.56 -24.05 6.02
N ASN A 128 10.61 -23.39 6.49
CA ASN A 128 11.09 -23.49 7.86
C ASN A 128 10.23 -22.71 8.87
N GLY A 129 9.13 -22.12 8.41
CA GLY A 129 8.25 -21.29 9.22
C GLY A 129 7.18 -22.08 9.97
N GLN A 130 6.18 -21.36 10.43
CA GLN A 130 5.04 -21.88 11.17
C GLN A 130 4.01 -22.53 10.24
N ASN A 131 3.36 -23.61 10.68
CA ASN A 131 2.22 -24.20 9.97
C ASN A 131 1.08 -23.18 9.78
N GLY A 132 0.49 -23.17 8.58
CA GLY A 132 -0.65 -22.32 8.25
C GLY A 132 -0.31 -20.94 7.72
N ILE A 133 0.96 -20.59 7.53
CA ILE A 133 1.37 -19.28 6.99
C ILE A 133 0.76 -18.98 5.61
N VAL A 134 0.45 -20.01 4.83
CA VAL A 134 -0.21 -19.89 3.51
C VAL A 134 -1.64 -19.35 3.59
N HIS A 135 -2.26 -19.32 4.77
CA HIS A 135 -3.60 -18.77 4.99
C HIS A 135 -3.63 -17.24 5.18
N THR A 136 -2.47 -16.58 5.14
CA THR A 136 -2.38 -15.12 5.24
C THR A 136 -1.70 -14.50 4.03
N ARG A 137 -2.15 -13.33 3.63
CA ARG A 137 -1.54 -12.51 2.56
C ARG A 137 -0.49 -11.57 3.17
N LYS A 138 0.58 -12.17 3.68
CA LYS A 138 1.70 -11.54 4.38
C LYS A 138 3.02 -12.11 3.85
N PRO A 139 4.15 -11.38 3.87
CA PRO A 139 5.45 -11.98 3.56
C PRO A 139 5.71 -13.19 4.45
N GLN A 140 5.81 -14.36 3.84
CA GLN A 140 5.94 -15.62 4.57
C GLN A 140 7.26 -15.70 5.35
N SER A 141 8.31 -15.01 4.87
CA SER A 141 9.59 -14.88 5.55
C SER A 141 9.52 -14.25 6.95
N HIS A 142 8.45 -13.51 7.27
CA HIS A 142 8.23 -13.00 8.64
C HIS A 142 8.01 -14.13 9.67
N PHE A 143 7.60 -15.29 9.24
CA PHE A 143 7.44 -16.47 10.09
C PHE A 143 8.71 -17.35 10.15
N GLY A 144 9.83 -16.81 9.70
CA GLY A 144 11.12 -17.47 9.69
C GLY A 144 11.53 -18.01 8.31
N TRP A 145 12.82 -18.01 8.09
CA TRP A 145 13.48 -18.60 6.94
C TRP A 145 14.85 -19.14 7.36
N ASP A 146 15.56 -19.88 6.49
CA ASP A 146 16.88 -20.45 6.78
C ASP A 146 17.97 -19.40 7.01
N TRP A 147 17.73 -18.15 6.55
CA TRP A 147 18.66 -17.02 6.69
C TRP A 147 18.09 -15.86 7.54
N GLY A 148 16.90 -15.98 8.06
CA GLY A 148 16.23 -14.86 8.74
C GLY A 148 15.47 -15.28 9.98
N PRO A 149 15.32 -14.36 10.95
CA PRO A 149 14.63 -14.61 12.21
C PRO A 149 13.12 -14.77 12.05
N VAL A 150 12.48 -15.31 13.09
CA VAL A 150 11.03 -15.43 13.21
C VAL A 150 10.47 -14.17 13.87
N LEU A 151 10.07 -13.18 13.07
CA LEU A 151 9.53 -11.91 13.53
C LEU A 151 8.21 -11.60 12.80
N PRO A 152 7.11 -12.30 13.14
CA PRO A 152 5.79 -12.08 12.51
C PRO A 152 5.18 -10.76 13.00
N LEU A 153 5.64 -9.68 12.39
CA LEU A 153 5.26 -8.32 12.75
C LEU A 153 3.81 -7.97 12.42
N SER A 154 3.33 -6.89 13.01
CA SER A 154 2.10 -6.19 12.64
C SER A 154 2.37 -4.68 12.64
N GLY A 155 1.73 -3.94 11.72
CA GLY A 155 1.88 -2.50 11.69
C GLY A 155 1.38 -1.81 10.43
N ILE A 156 1.51 -0.50 10.44
CA ILE A 156 1.25 0.38 9.31
C ILE A 156 2.59 0.59 8.61
N THR A 157 2.91 -0.27 7.64
CA THR A 157 4.26 -0.40 7.09
C THR A 157 4.54 0.50 5.89
N LYS A 158 3.53 1.23 5.42
CA LYS A 158 3.63 2.35 4.48
C LYS A 158 2.73 3.49 4.94
N ASP A 159 2.70 4.58 4.17
CA ASP A 159 1.92 5.77 4.52
C ASP A 159 0.43 5.49 4.70
N ILE A 160 -0.16 6.25 5.61
CA ILE A 160 -1.60 6.38 5.81
C ILE A 160 -1.94 7.87 5.75
N GLU A 161 -2.93 8.23 4.92
CA GLU A 161 -3.25 9.62 4.63
C GLU A 161 -4.75 9.83 4.40
N LEU A 162 -5.22 11.04 4.64
CA LEU A 162 -6.52 11.52 4.18
C LEU A 162 -6.31 12.27 2.86
N GLN A 163 -7.12 11.93 1.86
CA GLN A 163 -7.17 12.63 0.58
C GLN A 163 -8.53 13.32 0.46
N PHE A 164 -8.52 14.64 0.36
CA PHE A 164 -9.71 15.44 0.14
C PHE A 164 -9.92 15.58 -1.37
N VAL A 165 -11.12 15.23 -1.84
CA VAL A 165 -11.44 15.16 -3.27
C VAL A 165 -12.52 16.16 -3.60
N ASN A 166 -12.28 17.00 -4.61
CA ASN A 166 -13.24 17.91 -5.21
C ASN A 166 -13.38 17.61 -6.69
N ASN A 167 -14.62 17.65 -7.20
CA ASN A 167 -15.01 17.44 -8.60
C ASN A 167 -14.67 16.05 -9.15
N ALA A 168 -13.40 15.69 -9.23
CA ALA A 168 -12.99 14.41 -9.80
C ALA A 168 -11.62 13.97 -9.25
N LYS A 169 -11.35 12.66 -9.40
CA LYS A 169 -10.08 12.03 -9.06
C LYS A 169 -9.76 10.94 -10.09
N ILE A 170 -8.53 10.91 -10.56
CA ILE A 170 -8.02 9.77 -11.33
C ILE A 170 -7.68 8.64 -10.35
N ASP A 171 -8.36 7.51 -10.50
CA ASP A 171 -8.14 6.33 -9.67
C ASP A 171 -7.02 5.44 -10.20
N TYR A 172 -6.95 5.33 -11.50
CA TYR A 172 -5.96 4.49 -12.18
C TYR A 172 -5.67 5.00 -13.59
N LEU A 173 -4.43 4.82 -14.01
CA LEU A 173 -4.00 5.08 -15.39
C LEU A 173 -3.51 3.78 -16.01
N GLY A 174 -4.35 3.17 -16.83
CA GLY A 174 -4.06 1.95 -17.56
C GLY A 174 -3.27 2.24 -18.83
N ILE A 175 -2.11 1.59 -18.98
CA ILE A 175 -1.23 1.77 -20.13
C ILE A 175 -0.99 0.41 -20.79
N THR A 176 -1.25 0.32 -22.08
CA THR A 176 -0.86 -0.82 -22.90
C THR A 176 -0.05 -0.36 -24.09
N GLN A 177 0.93 -1.16 -24.48
CA GLN A 177 1.80 -0.81 -25.61
C GLN A 177 2.10 -2.01 -26.49
N ARG A 178 2.30 -1.76 -27.77
CA ARG A 178 2.80 -2.73 -28.75
C ARG A 178 3.81 -2.06 -29.68
N LEU A 179 4.83 -2.80 -30.06
CA LEU A 179 5.84 -2.37 -31.04
C LEU A 179 5.59 -3.13 -32.35
N GLU A 180 5.43 -2.39 -33.44
CA GLU A 180 5.15 -2.95 -34.76
C GLU A 180 5.74 -2.05 -35.86
N ASN A 181 6.52 -2.65 -36.78
CA ASN A 181 7.10 -1.95 -37.93
C ASN A 181 7.88 -0.67 -37.57
N GLY A 182 8.64 -0.68 -36.48
CA GLY A 182 9.43 0.47 -36.01
C GLY A 182 8.61 1.59 -35.36
N LYS A 183 7.33 1.35 -35.08
CA LYS A 183 6.45 2.28 -34.37
C LYS A 183 6.00 1.68 -33.04
N ALA A 184 5.86 2.51 -32.01
CA ALA A 184 5.17 2.15 -30.78
C ALA A 184 3.74 2.70 -30.82
N PHE A 185 2.79 1.82 -30.56
CA PHE A 185 1.39 2.17 -30.37
C PHE A 185 1.10 2.09 -28.87
N VAL A 186 0.72 3.21 -28.28
CA VAL A 186 0.48 3.33 -26.83
C VAL A 186 -0.96 3.72 -26.61
N SER A 187 -1.74 2.83 -25.98
CA SER A 187 -3.12 3.10 -25.59
C SER A 187 -3.14 3.39 -24.08
N VAL A 188 -3.76 4.50 -23.72
CA VAL A 188 -3.88 4.96 -22.34
C VAL A 188 -5.34 5.13 -21.99
N LYS A 189 -5.73 4.66 -20.80
CA LYS A 189 -7.06 4.85 -20.24
C LYS A 189 -6.96 5.35 -18.81
N ALA A 190 -7.59 6.49 -18.53
CA ALA A 190 -7.80 6.99 -17.18
C ALA A 190 -9.14 6.45 -16.64
N ASP A 191 -9.09 5.80 -15.48
CA ASP A 191 -10.31 5.50 -14.71
C ASP A 191 -10.54 6.64 -13.73
N VAL A 192 -11.68 7.33 -13.83
CA VAL A 192 -11.98 8.56 -13.08
C VAL A 192 -13.23 8.35 -12.23
N THR A 193 -13.13 8.65 -10.94
CA THR A 193 -14.30 8.88 -10.08
C THR A 193 -14.64 10.36 -10.08
N SER A 194 -15.89 10.73 -10.42
CA SER A 194 -16.33 12.11 -10.49
C SER A 194 -17.54 12.41 -9.61
N PHE A 195 -17.56 13.61 -9.07
CA PHE A 195 -18.64 14.19 -8.26
C PHE A 195 -19.27 15.41 -8.95
N GLY A 196 -18.64 15.90 -10.02
CA GLY A 196 -19.07 17.08 -10.77
C GLY A 196 -18.54 17.06 -12.20
N ASN A 197 -18.57 18.22 -12.86
CA ASN A 197 -17.99 18.38 -14.18
C ASN A 197 -16.45 18.41 -14.10
N TYR A 198 -15.82 17.74 -15.04
CA TYR A 198 -14.36 17.75 -15.17
C TYR A 198 -13.96 17.63 -16.63
N GLU A 199 -12.72 17.97 -16.93
CA GLU A 199 -12.03 17.72 -18.18
C GLU A 199 -10.84 16.80 -17.90
N CYS A 200 -10.56 15.88 -18.80
CA CYS A 200 -9.43 14.99 -18.72
C CYS A 200 -8.52 15.23 -19.94
N GLU A 201 -7.24 15.36 -19.71
CA GLU A 201 -6.20 15.37 -20.75
C GLU A 201 -5.16 14.30 -20.43
N ILE A 202 -4.82 13.49 -21.42
CA ILE A 202 -3.78 12.48 -21.33
C ILE A 202 -2.59 12.95 -22.14
N GLY A 203 -1.40 12.92 -21.52
CA GLY A 203 -0.14 13.29 -22.13
C GLY A 203 0.87 12.15 -22.15
N ILE A 204 1.73 12.14 -23.19
CA ILE A 204 2.93 11.32 -23.22
C ILE A 204 4.14 12.21 -23.54
N THR A 205 5.18 12.10 -22.72
CA THR A 205 6.44 12.86 -22.88
C THR A 205 7.57 11.90 -23.24
N SER A 206 8.27 12.18 -24.33
CA SER A 206 9.43 11.41 -24.75
C SER A 206 10.65 11.66 -23.85
N PRO A 207 11.70 10.80 -23.92
CA PRO A 207 12.97 11.04 -23.21
C PRO A 207 13.66 12.36 -23.60
N SER A 208 13.40 12.85 -24.82
CA SER A 208 13.92 14.15 -25.33
C SER A 208 13.09 15.36 -24.87
N GLY A 209 11.94 15.13 -24.19
CA GLY A 209 11.03 16.18 -23.71
C GLY A 209 9.94 16.59 -24.70
N GLU A 210 9.79 15.89 -25.83
CA GLU A 210 8.68 16.12 -26.74
C GLU A 210 7.37 15.62 -26.12
N VAL A 211 6.31 16.43 -26.18
CA VAL A 211 5.01 16.15 -25.56
C VAL A 211 3.93 15.99 -26.62
N MET A 212 3.16 14.92 -26.50
CA MET A 212 1.90 14.72 -27.23
C MET A 212 0.76 14.67 -26.23
N THR A 213 -0.38 15.29 -26.52
CA THR A 213 -1.58 15.27 -25.66
C THR A 213 -2.83 14.89 -26.43
N SER A 214 -3.82 14.38 -25.69
CA SER A 214 -5.16 14.07 -26.19
C SER A 214 -6.19 14.32 -25.11
N CYS A 215 -7.28 15.00 -25.46
CA CYS A 215 -8.39 15.24 -24.55
C CYS A 215 -9.27 13.98 -24.42
N GLY A 216 -9.76 13.73 -23.22
CA GLY A 216 -10.62 12.60 -22.87
C GLY A 216 -9.94 11.58 -21.96
N GLU A 217 -10.72 10.61 -21.50
CA GLU A 217 -10.28 9.54 -20.61
C GLU A 217 -9.52 8.41 -21.33
N CYS A 218 -9.55 8.41 -22.66
CA CYS A 218 -8.86 7.43 -23.49
C CYS A 218 -8.06 8.13 -24.58
N ALA A 219 -6.82 7.68 -24.77
CA ALA A 219 -5.95 8.19 -25.80
C ALA A 219 -5.16 7.08 -26.48
N GLU A 220 -4.90 7.25 -27.78
CA GLU A 220 -3.98 6.41 -28.52
C GLU A 220 -2.88 7.29 -29.12
N PHE A 221 -1.63 6.94 -28.85
CA PHE A 221 -0.46 7.62 -29.38
C PHE A 221 0.33 6.69 -30.30
N VAL A 222 0.84 7.24 -31.38
CA VAL A 222 1.75 6.54 -32.29
C VAL A 222 3.09 7.28 -32.25
N ILE A 223 4.11 6.56 -31.85
CA ILE A 223 5.48 7.11 -31.75
C ILE A 223 6.31 6.44 -32.84
N ASP A 224 6.78 7.26 -33.79
CA ASP A 224 7.65 6.80 -34.87
C ASP A 224 9.08 6.67 -34.34
N ASN A 225 9.73 5.54 -34.66
CA ASN A 225 11.11 5.25 -34.28
C ASN A 225 11.37 5.51 -32.78
N PRO A 226 10.62 4.89 -31.85
CA PRO A 226 10.74 5.15 -30.42
C PRO A 226 12.13 4.81 -29.93
N GLU A 227 12.63 5.60 -28.97
CA GLU A 227 13.79 5.22 -28.19
C GLU A 227 13.44 4.02 -27.31
N LEU A 228 14.13 2.89 -27.52
CA LEU A 228 13.85 1.66 -26.80
C LEU A 228 14.69 1.54 -25.53
N TRP A 229 14.03 1.21 -24.42
CA TRP A 229 14.72 0.84 -23.20
C TRP A 229 15.40 -0.53 -23.36
N TRP A 230 16.62 -0.62 -22.90
CA TRP A 230 17.38 -1.86 -22.88
C TRP A 230 18.13 -2.00 -21.56
N THR A 231 18.50 -3.23 -21.20
CA THR A 231 19.29 -3.46 -19.98
C THR A 231 20.60 -2.71 -20.04
N TYR A 232 21.06 -2.19 -18.90
CA TYR A 232 22.21 -1.29 -18.79
C TYR A 232 23.47 -1.83 -19.51
N GLU A 233 23.80 -3.11 -19.27
CA GLU A 233 25.00 -3.74 -19.87
C GLU A 233 24.86 -3.96 -21.38
N LEU A 234 23.64 -4.14 -21.89
CA LEU A 234 23.36 -4.44 -23.30
C LEU A 234 23.01 -3.20 -24.12
N SER A 235 22.79 -2.05 -23.48
CA SER A 235 22.36 -0.83 -24.16
C SER A 235 23.42 -0.20 -25.08
N GLY A 236 24.70 -0.56 -24.90
CA GLY A 236 25.83 0.03 -25.62
C GLY A 236 26.08 1.50 -25.29
N SER A 237 25.04 2.30 -25.13
CA SER A 237 25.07 3.72 -24.79
C SER A 237 24.93 3.99 -23.29
N LYS A 238 24.62 2.96 -22.50
CA LYS A 238 24.24 3.08 -21.07
C LYS A 238 23.05 4.02 -20.83
N ASN A 239 22.25 4.24 -21.85
CA ASN A 239 21.04 5.04 -21.79
C ASN A 239 19.84 4.10 -21.63
N GLN A 240 18.96 4.45 -20.69
CA GLN A 240 17.73 3.71 -20.41
C GLN A 240 16.55 4.68 -20.54
N PRO A 241 16.16 5.01 -21.78
CA PRO A 241 15.12 6.01 -22.03
C PRO A 241 13.77 5.53 -21.49
N LEU A 242 13.03 6.42 -20.84
CA LEU A 242 11.67 6.19 -20.36
C LEU A 242 10.75 7.28 -20.91
N TYR A 243 9.59 6.86 -21.39
CA TYR A 243 8.48 7.76 -21.70
C TYR A 243 7.64 7.95 -20.45
N THR A 244 7.21 9.18 -20.21
CA THR A 244 6.32 9.51 -19.08
C THR A 244 4.91 9.67 -19.59
N VAL A 245 3.96 8.94 -19.01
CA VAL A 245 2.53 9.12 -19.27
C VAL A 245 1.90 9.84 -18.11
N SER A 246 1.07 10.84 -18.38
CA SER A 246 0.35 11.66 -17.40
C SER A 246 -1.12 11.83 -17.78
N ALA A 247 -1.94 12.09 -16.82
CA ALA A 247 -3.31 12.53 -16.98
C ALA A 247 -3.68 13.52 -15.88
#